data_7a4dcbca26c88df08f218c8fd7a5df55
#
_entry.id   7a4dcbca26c88df08f218c8fd7a5df55
#
_cell.length_a   1.000
_cell.length_b   1.000
_cell.length_c   1.000
_cell.angle_alpha   90.00
_cell.angle_beta   90.00
_cell.angle_gamma   90.00
#
_symmetry.space_group_name_H-M   'P 1'
#
loop_
_entity.id
_entity.type
_entity.pdbx_description
1 polymer ?
#
loop_
_entity_poly.entity_id
_entity_poly.type
_entity_poly.pdbx_seq_one_letter_code
_entity_poly.pdbx_strand_id
1 'polypeptide(L)'
;MRREYNEYIKLLLYFLDPEKIPYVLESEKKQAHQKQADCYKPDSPAYFNSDKVLETQFLLTQILKNDALRHRIISGVCTWEGCSFATERLLQTITDAAELAKVLITGVLHNKDKSIKEFVFAPVPNFIFTRDIGITINDHLLLSNAATAARERENLLMKFISFYHLFAGNEDKLIEISESSDFFLLDENEQKDFKTSVEGGDVMMIAPNHLLIGCSERTTPSAADEVIHKIFSNNKTGVEKITVIKIPRHRAVMHIDTVFTHVRKDTWVLFGKFSERVGQERNDKQFAYYRYFLDKDYVPEHESIEIFRFYKPLTETYLPGKDYLIDISDKVKGLESLLRNISIEDFGIAENDVKIIYSGDNVFPHDEREQWTDSCNLLALKNGVVVGYDRNDETFKAFVTNGFSVIKANELLKKFENKELTPADVKDTLIVLPSAELSRARGGAHCMSMPLLREKI
;
A
#
# COMPACT_ATOMS: atom_id res chain seq x y z
N MET A 1 10.35 15.19 5.19
CA MET A 1 9.49 14.52 4.19
C MET A 1 10.11 14.51 2.79
N ARG A 2 10.21 15.65 2.02
CA ARG A 2 10.70 15.61 0.62
C ARG A 2 12.08 14.97 0.43
N ARG A 3 13.04 15.27 1.31
CA ARG A 3 14.40 14.68 1.23
C ARG A 3 14.37 13.17 1.45
N GLU A 4 13.61 12.70 2.44
CA GLU A 4 13.43 11.28 2.76
C GLU A 4 12.76 10.55 1.58
N TYR A 5 11.73 11.17 0.99
CA TYR A 5 11.05 10.63 -0.18
C TYR A 5 11.96 10.58 -1.43
N ASN A 6 12.82 11.58 -1.64
CA ASN A 6 13.78 11.55 -2.73
C ASN A 6 14.80 10.40 -2.59
N GLU A 7 15.23 10.09 -1.36
CA GLU A 7 16.09 8.92 -1.10
C GLU A 7 15.36 7.61 -1.45
N TYR A 8 14.08 7.51 -1.11
CA TYR A 8 13.24 6.38 -1.50
C TYR A 8 13.12 6.25 -3.02
N ILE A 9 12.79 7.34 -3.74
CA ILE A 9 12.71 7.34 -5.20
C ILE A 9 14.06 6.98 -5.84
N LYS A 10 15.16 7.54 -5.35
CA LYS A 10 16.50 7.21 -5.85
C LYS A 10 16.83 5.73 -5.67
N LEU A 11 16.45 5.16 -4.53
CA LEU A 11 16.59 3.73 -4.27
C LEU A 11 15.78 2.91 -5.29
N LEU A 12 14.51 3.25 -5.53
CA LEU A 12 13.68 2.59 -6.53
C LEU A 12 14.30 2.67 -7.94
N LEU A 13 14.83 3.83 -8.33
CA LEU A 13 15.50 3.99 -9.63
C LEU A 13 16.71 3.09 -9.77
N TYR A 14 17.54 2.93 -8.74
CA TYR A 14 18.67 2.00 -8.81
C TYR A 14 18.22 0.56 -9.07
N PHE A 15 17.15 0.12 -8.41
CA PHE A 15 16.66 -1.26 -8.54
C PHE A 15 15.83 -1.49 -9.80
N LEU A 16 15.03 -0.52 -10.23
CA LEU A 16 14.01 -0.71 -11.27
C LEU A 16 14.36 -0.03 -12.60
N ASP A 17 15.02 1.13 -12.56
CA ASP A 17 15.35 1.92 -13.77
C ASP A 17 16.74 2.60 -13.64
N PRO A 18 17.83 1.82 -13.59
CA PRO A 18 19.18 2.36 -13.38
C PRO A 18 19.64 3.30 -14.50
N GLU A 19 19.01 3.27 -15.68
CA GLU A 19 19.33 4.16 -16.79
C GLU A 19 19.06 5.63 -16.49
N LYS A 20 18.16 5.92 -15.55
CA LYS A 20 17.84 7.30 -15.10
C LYS A 20 18.87 7.85 -14.10
N ILE A 21 19.66 6.99 -13.47
CA ILE A 21 20.58 7.40 -12.39
C ILE A 21 21.62 8.41 -12.83
N PRO A 22 22.32 8.27 -13.99
CA PRO A 22 23.31 9.27 -14.43
C PRO A 22 22.70 10.68 -14.52
N TYR A 23 21.49 10.81 -15.06
CA TYR A 23 20.78 12.07 -15.18
C TYR A 23 20.43 12.65 -13.79
N VAL A 24 19.94 11.82 -12.89
CA VAL A 24 19.60 12.25 -11.52
C VAL A 24 20.82 12.74 -10.77
N LEU A 25 21.94 12.01 -10.81
CA LEU A 25 23.19 12.39 -10.17
C LEU A 25 23.77 13.71 -10.71
N GLU A 26 23.68 13.91 -12.03
CA GLU A 26 24.12 15.18 -12.65
C GLU A 26 23.25 16.35 -12.20
N SER A 27 21.94 16.17 -12.13
CA SER A 27 20.99 17.18 -11.66
C SER A 27 21.24 17.52 -10.19
N GLU A 28 21.45 16.52 -9.33
CA GLU A 28 21.78 16.73 -7.91
C GLU A 28 23.08 17.53 -7.75
N LYS A 29 24.13 17.22 -8.50
CA LYS A 29 25.41 17.94 -8.48
C LYS A 29 25.25 19.40 -8.91
N LYS A 30 24.53 19.66 -10.00
CA LYS A 30 24.27 21.03 -10.50
C LYS A 30 23.46 21.88 -9.51
N GLN A 31 22.63 21.24 -8.71
CA GLN A 31 21.66 21.90 -7.82
C GLN A 31 21.92 21.59 -6.32
N ALA A 32 23.15 21.25 -5.95
CA ALA A 32 23.52 20.87 -4.58
C ALA A 32 23.18 21.93 -3.50
N HIS A 33 23.04 23.19 -3.90
CA HIS A 33 22.64 24.32 -3.03
C HIS A 33 21.12 24.44 -2.85
N GLN A 34 20.32 23.73 -3.65
CA GLN A 34 18.85 23.75 -3.55
C GLN A 34 18.35 22.76 -2.49
N LYS A 35 17.17 23.04 -1.92
CA LYS A 35 16.49 22.12 -0.99
C LYS A 35 16.06 20.80 -1.63
N GLN A 36 15.82 20.83 -2.94
CA GLN A 36 15.43 19.68 -3.76
C GLN A 36 15.86 19.94 -5.22
N ALA A 37 16.50 18.96 -5.84
CA ALA A 37 16.82 19.01 -7.25
C ALA A 37 15.55 18.94 -8.12
N ASP A 38 15.57 19.65 -9.24
CA ASP A 38 14.39 19.76 -10.12
C ASP A 38 14.02 18.44 -10.78
N CYS A 39 14.97 17.50 -10.89
CA CYS A 39 14.70 16.16 -11.39
C CYS A 39 13.69 15.35 -10.56
N TYR A 40 13.50 15.70 -9.29
CA TYR A 40 12.50 15.05 -8.43
C TYR A 40 11.16 15.81 -8.35
N LYS A 41 10.98 16.87 -9.11
CA LYS A 41 9.75 17.66 -9.10
C LYS A 41 8.87 17.27 -10.29
N PRO A 42 7.71 16.61 -10.07
CA PRO A 42 6.83 16.17 -11.17
C PRO A 42 6.31 17.28 -12.07
N ASP A 43 6.32 18.52 -11.57
CA ASP A 43 5.94 19.74 -12.29
C ASP A 43 7.09 20.44 -13.00
N SER A 44 8.32 19.90 -12.92
CA SER A 44 9.49 20.48 -13.58
C SER A 44 9.70 19.87 -14.98
N PRO A 45 10.08 20.66 -15.99
CA PRO A 45 10.57 20.14 -17.26
C PRO A 45 11.81 19.23 -17.13
N ALA A 46 12.55 19.36 -16.03
CA ALA A 46 13.71 18.54 -15.70
C ALA A 46 13.38 17.27 -14.91
N TYR A 47 12.11 16.91 -14.78
CA TYR A 47 11.71 15.69 -14.09
C TYR A 47 12.34 14.44 -14.72
N PHE A 48 12.78 13.46 -13.90
CA PHE A 48 13.54 12.29 -14.36
C PHE A 48 12.77 11.38 -15.34
N ASN A 49 11.46 11.45 -15.37
CA ASN A 49 10.53 10.73 -16.25
C ASN A 49 10.96 9.29 -16.54
N SER A 50 10.50 8.36 -15.72
CA SER A 50 10.74 6.93 -15.84
C SER A 50 9.45 6.20 -16.23
N ASP A 51 9.58 5.14 -17.02
CA ASP A 51 8.46 4.24 -17.35
C ASP A 51 8.32 3.12 -16.29
N LYS A 52 9.26 3.02 -15.35
CA LYS A 52 9.30 1.98 -14.32
C LYS A 52 9.08 2.51 -12.91
N VAL A 53 9.42 3.78 -12.67
CA VAL A 53 9.17 4.48 -11.40
C VAL A 53 8.30 5.69 -11.70
N LEU A 54 7.01 5.55 -11.46
CA LEU A 54 5.98 6.52 -11.84
C LEU A 54 5.51 7.32 -10.62
N GLU A 55 5.18 8.58 -10.84
CA GLU A 55 4.63 9.49 -9.85
C GLU A 55 3.20 9.88 -10.22
N THR A 56 2.26 9.75 -9.29
CA THR A 56 0.84 10.02 -9.56
C THR A 56 0.58 11.47 -9.99
N GLN A 57 1.29 12.45 -9.41
CA GLN A 57 1.18 13.85 -9.85
C GLN A 57 1.65 14.05 -11.29
N PHE A 58 2.74 13.38 -11.68
CA PHE A 58 3.22 13.43 -13.07
C PHE A 58 2.21 12.80 -14.03
N LEU A 59 1.68 11.62 -13.69
CA LEU A 59 0.66 10.93 -14.49
C LEU A 59 -0.59 11.78 -14.66
N LEU A 60 -1.06 12.39 -13.57
CA LEU A 60 -2.19 13.33 -13.61
C LEU A 60 -1.90 14.51 -14.55
N THR A 61 -0.69 15.08 -14.48
CA THR A 61 -0.26 16.16 -15.39
C THR A 61 -0.31 15.71 -16.85
N GLN A 62 0.09 14.46 -17.17
CA GLN A 62 0.07 13.99 -18.57
C GLN A 62 -1.36 13.92 -19.12
N ILE A 63 -2.32 13.37 -18.38
CA ILE A 63 -3.72 13.27 -18.85
C ILE A 63 -4.39 14.65 -18.94
N LEU A 64 -4.02 15.60 -18.09
CA LEU A 64 -4.55 16.98 -18.11
C LEU A 64 -4.07 17.83 -19.30
N LYS A 65 -3.07 17.38 -20.06
CA LYS A 65 -2.65 18.03 -21.31
C LYS A 65 -3.69 17.89 -22.42
N ASN A 66 -4.55 16.88 -22.34
CA ASN A 66 -5.68 16.71 -23.25
C ASN A 66 -6.84 17.57 -22.80
N ASP A 67 -7.29 18.51 -23.62
CA ASP A 67 -8.32 19.49 -23.28
C ASP A 67 -9.65 18.83 -22.92
N ALA A 68 -10.09 17.84 -23.66
CA ALA A 68 -11.35 17.14 -23.39
C ALA A 68 -11.31 16.39 -22.07
N LEU A 69 -10.19 15.71 -21.76
CA LEU A 69 -10.00 15.04 -20.49
C LEU A 69 -9.87 16.04 -19.33
N ARG A 70 -9.19 17.15 -19.54
CA ARG A 70 -9.06 18.22 -18.56
C ARG A 70 -10.43 18.73 -18.11
N HIS A 71 -11.30 19.04 -19.05
CA HIS A 71 -12.68 19.46 -18.73
C HIS A 71 -13.45 18.39 -17.98
N ARG A 72 -13.38 17.14 -18.43
CA ARG A 72 -14.06 16.01 -17.80
C ARG A 72 -13.57 15.75 -16.36
N ILE A 73 -12.26 15.83 -16.12
CA ILE A 73 -11.66 15.64 -14.80
C ILE A 73 -12.10 16.78 -13.86
N ILE A 74 -12.03 18.03 -14.32
CA ILE A 74 -12.50 19.20 -13.54
C ILE A 74 -13.96 19.02 -13.13
N SER A 75 -14.84 18.74 -14.10
CA SER A 75 -16.27 18.55 -13.82
C SER A 75 -16.51 17.38 -12.86
N GLY A 76 -15.82 16.26 -13.03
CA GLY A 76 -15.89 15.11 -12.11
C GLY A 76 -15.48 15.46 -10.68
N VAL A 77 -14.35 16.15 -10.52
CA VAL A 77 -13.88 16.60 -9.20
C VAL A 77 -14.81 17.63 -8.59
N CYS A 78 -15.29 18.62 -9.37
CA CYS A 78 -16.22 19.64 -8.88
C CYS A 78 -17.57 19.05 -8.46
N THR A 79 -18.08 18.07 -9.21
CA THR A 79 -19.31 17.35 -8.84
C THR A 79 -19.12 16.61 -7.53
N TRP A 80 -18.01 15.90 -7.38
CA TRP A 80 -17.68 15.14 -6.18
C TRP A 80 -17.56 16.02 -4.94
N GLU A 81 -16.81 17.14 -5.06
CA GLU A 81 -16.55 18.09 -3.98
C GLU A 81 -17.73 19.07 -3.73
N GLY A 82 -18.81 18.97 -4.49
CA GLY A 82 -19.95 19.89 -4.38
C GLY A 82 -19.61 21.35 -4.71
N CYS A 83 -18.69 21.58 -5.65
CA CYS A 83 -18.24 22.92 -6.02
C CYS A 83 -19.34 23.75 -6.69
N SER A 84 -19.25 25.07 -6.55
CA SER A 84 -20.08 26.00 -7.31
C SER A 84 -19.69 26.00 -8.80
N PHE A 85 -20.64 26.34 -9.68
CA PHE A 85 -20.35 26.58 -11.10
C PHE A 85 -19.29 27.66 -11.33
N ALA A 86 -19.17 28.65 -10.42
CA ALA A 86 -18.13 29.66 -10.49
C ALA A 86 -16.76 29.06 -10.25
N THR A 87 -16.62 28.15 -9.27
CA THR A 87 -15.39 27.43 -8.98
C THR A 87 -14.99 26.54 -10.16
N GLU A 88 -15.93 25.78 -10.73
CA GLU A 88 -15.66 24.94 -11.91
C GLU A 88 -15.14 25.77 -13.08
N ARG A 89 -15.81 26.88 -13.42
CA ARG A 89 -15.35 27.81 -14.48
C ARG A 89 -13.96 28.38 -14.18
N LEU A 90 -13.68 28.71 -12.93
CA LEU A 90 -12.36 29.21 -12.52
C LEU A 90 -11.29 28.14 -12.78
N LEU A 91 -11.51 26.90 -12.38
CA LEU A 91 -10.58 25.78 -12.64
C LEU A 91 -10.36 25.54 -14.14
N GLN A 92 -11.42 25.66 -14.95
CA GLN A 92 -11.34 25.53 -16.41
C GLN A 92 -10.45 26.60 -17.07
N THR A 93 -10.24 27.76 -16.43
CA THR A 93 -9.32 28.79 -16.94
C THR A 93 -7.84 28.42 -16.75
N ILE A 94 -7.52 27.42 -15.94
CA ILE A 94 -6.14 26.97 -15.71
C ILE A 94 -5.71 26.09 -16.86
N THR A 95 -4.93 26.62 -17.78
CA THR A 95 -4.45 25.90 -18.98
C THR A 95 -3.15 25.14 -18.74
N ASP A 96 -2.37 25.53 -17.73
CA ASP A 96 -1.16 24.80 -17.33
C ASP A 96 -1.54 23.52 -16.59
N ALA A 97 -1.26 22.36 -17.23
CA ALA A 97 -1.60 21.06 -16.70
C ALA A 97 -0.90 20.74 -15.36
N ALA A 98 0.33 21.22 -15.16
CA ALA A 98 1.08 20.98 -13.94
C ALA A 98 0.54 21.83 -12.78
N GLU A 99 0.17 23.08 -13.06
CA GLU A 99 -0.52 23.93 -12.08
C GLU A 99 -1.88 23.35 -11.70
N LEU A 100 -2.68 22.92 -12.69
CA LEU A 100 -3.98 22.31 -12.44
C LEU A 100 -3.85 21.01 -11.62
N ALA A 101 -2.89 20.13 -11.95
CA ALA A 101 -2.64 18.93 -11.16
C ALA A 101 -2.37 19.25 -9.68
N LYS A 102 -1.55 20.28 -9.40
CA LYS A 102 -1.33 20.76 -8.04
C LYS A 102 -2.61 21.23 -7.37
N VAL A 103 -3.43 22.01 -8.06
CA VAL A 103 -4.70 22.51 -7.51
C VAL A 103 -5.62 21.34 -7.19
N LEU A 104 -5.75 20.36 -8.09
CA LEU A 104 -6.60 19.17 -7.86
C LEU A 104 -6.13 18.32 -6.67
N ILE A 105 -4.81 18.33 -6.36
CA ILE A 105 -4.25 17.60 -5.21
C ILE A 105 -4.35 18.44 -3.93
N THR A 106 -3.94 19.71 -3.98
CA THR A 106 -3.80 20.53 -2.77
C THR A 106 -5.05 21.32 -2.42
N GLY A 107 -5.98 21.49 -3.36
CA GLY A 107 -7.14 22.38 -3.21
C GLY A 107 -6.81 23.87 -3.18
N VAL A 108 -5.56 24.26 -3.49
CA VAL A 108 -5.07 25.63 -3.30
C VAL A 108 -4.82 26.30 -4.63
N LEU A 109 -5.44 27.48 -4.83
CA LEU A 109 -5.07 28.42 -5.88
C LEU A 109 -4.02 29.40 -5.36
N HIS A 110 -3.03 29.71 -6.20
CA HIS A 110 -1.96 30.65 -5.89
C HIS A 110 -2.04 31.88 -6.76
N ASN A 111 -1.59 33.02 -6.21
CA ASN A 111 -1.32 34.23 -6.96
C ASN A 111 -0.01 34.10 -7.76
N LYS A 112 0.25 35.05 -8.66
CA LYS A 112 1.50 35.11 -9.45
C LYS A 112 2.77 35.16 -8.58
N ASP A 113 2.70 35.72 -7.39
CA ASP A 113 3.77 35.77 -6.40
C ASP A 113 3.88 34.46 -5.55
N LYS A 114 3.11 33.43 -5.89
CA LYS A 114 3.00 32.15 -5.18
C LYS A 114 2.38 32.22 -3.78
N SER A 115 1.81 33.37 -3.38
CA SER A 115 0.98 33.43 -2.19
C SER A 115 -0.33 32.67 -2.38
N ILE A 116 -0.92 32.17 -1.29
CA ILE A 116 -2.23 31.51 -1.33
C ILE A 116 -3.28 32.55 -1.70
N LYS A 117 -4.02 32.30 -2.78
CA LYS A 117 -5.13 33.13 -3.22
C LYS A 117 -6.43 32.65 -2.57
N GLU A 118 -6.69 31.33 -2.66
CA GLU A 118 -7.96 30.75 -2.28
C GLU A 118 -7.82 29.26 -2.04
N PHE A 119 -8.63 28.70 -1.13
CA PHE A 119 -8.86 27.27 -0.99
C PHE A 119 -10.17 26.93 -1.71
N VAL A 120 -10.11 26.10 -2.74
CA VAL A 120 -11.30 25.67 -3.51
C VAL A 120 -11.91 24.39 -2.92
N PHE A 121 -11.10 23.54 -2.30
CA PHE A 121 -11.50 22.35 -1.55
C PHE A 121 -10.39 21.89 -0.60
N ALA A 122 -10.67 20.95 0.29
CA ALA A 122 -9.67 20.41 1.20
C ALA A 122 -8.52 19.72 0.44
N PRO A 123 -7.27 19.75 0.91
CA PRO A 123 -6.20 18.97 0.29
C PRO A 123 -6.47 17.47 0.42
N VAL A 124 -6.04 16.66 -0.55
CA VAL A 124 -6.04 15.21 -0.38
C VAL A 124 -5.00 14.82 0.68
N PRO A 125 -5.35 13.99 1.68
CA PRO A 125 -4.48 13.77 2.83
C PRO A 125 -3.30 12.85 2.53
N ASN A 126 -3.49 11.84 1.66
CA ASN A 126 -2.61 10.67 1.59
C ASN A 126 -2.27 10.21 0.15
N PHE A 127 -2.26 11.11 -0.83
CA PHE A 127 -2.01 10.76 -2.24
C PHE A 127 -0.60 10.16 -2.49
N ILE A 128 0.31 10.29 -1.52
CA ILE A 128 1.61 9.62 -1.52
C ILE A 128 1.48 8.09 -1.29
N PHE A 129 0.41 7.64 -0.63
CA PHE A 129 0.17 6.22 -0.36
C PHE A 129 -0.63 5.60 -1.50
N THR A 130 0.10 5.33 -2.58
CA THR A 130 -0.47 4.81 -3.83
C THR A 130 -0.98 3.39 -3.71
N ARG A 131 -0.52 2.63 -2.70
CA ARG A 131 -0.99 1.28 -2.38
C ARG A 131 -2.50 1.23 -2.21
N ASP A 132 -3.05 2.20 -1.47
CA ASP A 132 -4.44 2.16 -1.07
C ASP A 132 -5.42 2.56 -2.18
N ILE A 133 -4.97 3.29 -3.20
CA ILE A 133 -5.81 3.84 -4.25
C ILE A 133 -5.85 3.02 -5.54
N GLY A 134 -5.02 1.96 -5.62
CA GLY A 134 -5.01 1.03 -6.75
C GLY A 134 -4.35 -0.30 -6.37
N ILE A 135 -4.99 -1.40 -6.70
CA ILE A 135 -4.64 -2.73 -6.24
C ILE A 135 -4.28 -3.62 -7.44
N THR A 136 -3.01 -3.95 -7.56
CA THR A 136 -2.54 -4.80 -8.67
C THR A 136 -2.76 -6.28 -8.37
N ILE A 137 -3.54 -6.94 -9.22
CA ILE A 137 -3.81 -8.38 -9.19
C ILE A 137 -3.30 -8.99 -10.49
N ASN A 138 -2.11 -9.59 -10.44
CA ASN A 138 -1.34 -10.00 -11.61
C ASN A 138 -1.17 -8.84 -12.60
N ASP A 139 -1.76 -8.89 -13.79
CA ASP A 139 -1.74 -7.85 -14.81
C ASP A 139 -3.04 -7.01 -14.87
N HIS A 140 -3.90 -7.15 -13.87
CA HIS A 140 -5.13 -6.39 -13.67
C HIS A 140 -4.97 -5.35 -12.56
N LEU A 141 -5.79 -4.31 -12.58
CA LEU A 141 -5.88 -3.31 -11.53
C LEU A 141 -7.31 -3.27 -10.99
N LEU A 142 -7.47 -3.64 -9.72
CA LEU A 142 -8.69 -3.39 -8.97
C LEU A 142 -8.65 -1.93 -8.47
N LEU A 143 -9.62 -1.15 -8.89
CA LEU A 143 -9.79 0.23 -8.45
C LEU A 143 -10.38 0.22 -7.03
N SER A 144 -9.69 0.86 -6.12
CA SER A 144 -10.09 0.87 -4.71
C SER A 144 -11.35 1.72 -4.50
N ASN A 145 -12.03 1.46 -3.39
CA ASN A 145 -13.12 2.26 -2.87
C ASN A 145 -12.79 2.63 -1.41
N ALA A 146 -12.50 3.91 -1.15
CA ALA A 146 -11.99 4.33 0.14
C ALA A 146 -13.03 4.19 1.25
N ALA A 147 -12.60 3.75 2.43
CA ALA A 147 -13.45 3.70 3.61
C ALA A 147 -13.83 5.10 4.11
N THR A 148 -12.99 6.11 3.86
CA THR A 148 -13.20 7.48 4.35
C THR A 148 -13.43 8.47 3.22
N ALA A 149 -14.43 9.34 3.37
CA ALA A 149 -14.76 10.39 2.41
C ALA A 149 -13.55 11.30 2.08
N ALA A 150 -12.65 11.53 3.03
CA ALA A 150 -11.45 12.35 2.81
C ALA A 150 -10.51 11.82 1.72
N ARG A 151 -10.58 10.51 1.40
CA ARG A 151 -9.75 9.86 0.38
C ARG A 151 -10.45 9.62 -0.95
N GLU A 152 -11.74 9.89 -1.05
CA GLU A 152 -12.53 9.56 -2.25
C GLU A 152 -12.05 10.33 -3.49
N ARG A 153 -11.59 11.59 -3.34
CA ARG A 153 -10.97 12.31 -4.46
C ARG A 153 -9.64 11.71 -4.89
N GLU A 154 -8.85 11.10 -3.98
CA GLU A 154 -7.65 10.34 -4.35
C GLU A 154 -8.02 9.19 -5.29
N ASN A 155 -9.06 8.42 -4.94
CA ASN A 155 -9.57 7.33 -5.77
C ASN A 155 -10.11 7.82 -7.11
N LEU A 156 -10.85 8.94 -7.12
CA LEU A 156 -11.37 9.54 -8.36
C LEU A 156 -10.22 9.93 -9.31
N LEU A 157 -9.20 10.61 -8.80
CA LEU A 157 -8.04 10.99 -9.60
C LEU A 157 -7.29 9.75 -10.12
N MET A 158 -7.17 8.71 -9.29
CA MET A 158 -6.53 7.45 -9.69
C MET A 158 -7.36 6.71 -10.74
N LYS A 159 -8.69 6.72 -10.67
CA LYS A 159 -9.56 6.19 -11.73
C LYS A 159 -9.26 6.86 -13.07
N PHE A 160 -9.20 8.19 -13.12
CA PHE A 160 -8.86 8.92 -14.34
C PHE A 160 -7.45 8.55 -14.87
N ILE A 161 -6.45 8.48 -13.99
CA ILE A 161 -5.09 8.07 -14.36
C ILE A 161 -5.11 6.65 -14.93
N SER A 162 -5.83 5.73 -14.30
CA SER A 162 -5.90 4.33 -14.72
C SER A 162 -6.55 4.19 -16.09
N PHE A 163 -7.71 4.78 -16.30
CA PHE A 163 -8.46 4.69 -17.56
C PHE A 163 -7.76 5.39 -18.73
N TYR A 164 -7.15 6.54 -18.50
CA TYR A 164 -6.66 7.40 -19.58
C TYR A 164 -5.13 7.41 -19.75
N HIS A 165 -4.41 6.67 -18.90
CA HIS A 165 -2.96 6.56 -19.03
C HIS A 165 -2.45 5.14 -18.80
N LEU A 166 -2.60 4.58 -17.59
CA LEU A 166 -1.95 3.31 -17.23
C LEU A 166 -2.53 2.11 -18.00
N PHE A 167 -3.84 2.08 -18.22
CA PHE A 167 -4.56 1.00 -18.90
C PHE A 167 -5.32 1.49 -20.13
N ALA A 168 -4.94 2.62 -20.70
CA ALA A 168 -5.56 3.13 -21.92
C ALA A 168 -5.43 2.10 -23.06
N GLY A 169 -6.59 1.69 -23.62
CA GLY A 169 -6.66 0.62 -24.62
C GLY A 169 -6.61 -0.80 -24.05
N ASN A 170 -6.58 -0.95 -22.72
CA ASN A 170 -6.63 -2.22 -22.00
C ASN A 170 -7.61 -2.11 -20.80
N GLU A 171 -8.70 -1.40 -20.98
CA GLU A 171 -9.69 -1.13 -19.93
C GLU A 171 -10.36 -2.41 -19.41
N ASP A 172 -10.33 -3.49 -20.17
CA ASP A 172 -10.79 -4.83 -19.76
C ASP A 172 -9.96 -5.45 -18.61
N LYS A 173 -8.80 -4.88 -18.32
CA LYS A 173 -7.97 -5.22 -17.16
C LYS A 173 -8.27 -4.40 -15.90
N LEU A 174 -9.15 -3.40 -16.01
CA LEU A 174 -9.61 -2.64 -14.85
C LEU A 174 -10.80 -3.36 -14.21
N ILE A 175 -10.72 -3.57 -12.92
CA ILE A 175 -11.76 -4.21 -12.12
C ILE A 175 -12.33 -3.13 -11.20
N GLU A 176 -13.63 -2.90 -11.31
CA GLU A 176 -14.38 -2.02 -10.41
C GLU A 176 -15.33 -2.82 -9.54
N ILE A 177 -15.43 -2.46 -8.27
CA ILE A 177 -16.50 -2.90 -7.39
C ILE A 177 -17.49 -1.75 -7.21
N SER A 178 -18.75 -2.09 -7.04
CA SER A 178 -19.81 -1.13 -6.83
C SER A 178 -20.51 -1.44 -5.50
N GLU A 179 -21.12 -0.42 -4.92
CA GLU A 179 -22.01 -0.62 -3.79
C GLU A 179 -23.27 -1.39 -4.24
N SER A 180 -23.90 -2.08 -3.29
CA SER A 180 -25.20 -2.71 -3.54
C SER A 180 -26.21 -1.68 -4.08
N SER A 181 -27.07 -2.13 -5.00
CA SER A 181 -28.12 -1.26 -5.55
C SER A 181 -29.12 -0.78 -4.51
N ASP A 182 -29.23 -1.46 -3.40
CA ASP A 182 -30.16 -1.15 -2.29
C ASP A 182 -29.49 -0.39 -1.15
N PHE A 183 -28.18 -0.04 -1.28
CA PHE A 183 -27.42 0.67 -0.25
C PHE A 183 -28.13 1.95 0.23
N PHE A 184 -28.78 2.69 -0.67
CA PHE A 184 -29.53 3.91 -0.33
C PHE A 184 -30.78 3.66 0.51
N LEU A 185 -31.26 2.41 0.60
CA LEU A 185 -32.43 2.03 1.43
C LEU A 185 -32.04 1.74 2.88
N LEU A 186 -30.74 1.61 3.17
CA LEU A 186 -30.23 1.34 4.50
C LEU A 186 -30.20 2.61 5.34
N ASP A 187 -30.43 2.49 6.65
CA ASP A 187 -30.23 3.62 7.56
C ASP A 187 -28.73 3.97 7.72
N GLU A 188 -28.42 5.15 8.28
CA GLU A 188 -27.04 5.65 8.39
C GLU A 188 -26.09 4.70 9.17
N ASN A 189 -26.59 3.89 10.09
CA ASN A 189 -25.78 2.95 10.84
C ASN A 189 -25.53 1.68 10.02
N GLU A 190 -26.59 1.18 9.38
CA GLU A 190 -26.49 0.05 8.46
C GLU A 190 -25.58 0.38 7.27
N GLN A 191 -25.66 1.60 6.72
CA GLN A 191 -24.77 2.03 5.64
C GLN A 191 -23.29 1.90 6.00
N LYS A 192 -22.91 2.15 7.26
CA LYS A 192 -21.52 1.99 7.72
C LYS A 192 -21.06 0.54 7.69
N ASP A 193 -21.95 -0.40 7.98
CA ASP A 193 -21.62 -1.84 8.03
C ASP A 193 -21.65 -2.48 6.64
N PHE A 194 -22.49 -1.99 5.74
CA PHE A 194 -22.68 -2.52 4.38
C PHE A 194 -21.97 -1.74 3.27
N LYS A 195 -21.29 -0.64 3.62
CA LYS A 195 -20.46 0.09 2.63
C LYS A 195 -19.44 -0.86 2.01
N THR A 196 -19.35 -0.89 0.68
CA THR A 196 -18.34 -1.64 -0.05
C THR A 196 -17.04 -0.84 -0.12
N SER A 197 -16.22 -0.88 0.93
CA SER A 197 -14.90 -0.24 0.92
C SER A 197 -13.78 -1.27 0.84
N VAL A 198 -12.79 -1.02 0.00
CA VAL A 198 -11.56 -1.81 -0.13
C VAL A 198 -10.37 -0.89 -0.36
N GLU A 199 -9.33 -1.05 0.44
CA GLU A 199 -8.06 -0.33 0.31
C GLU A 199 -6.91 -1.34 0.08
N GLY A 200 -5.89 -0.95 -0.68
CA GLY A 200 -4.89 -1.89 -1.17
C GLY A 200 -3.90 -2.39 -0.11
N GLY A 201 -3.86 -1.79 1.07
CA GLY A 201 -3.14 -2.35 2.21
C GLY A 201 -3.71 -3.67 2.73
N ASP A 202 -4.97 -3.96 2.36
CA ASP A 202 -5.65 -5.22 2.69
C ASP A 202 -5.61 -6.26 1.56
N VAL A 203 -5.00 -5.99 0.41
CA VAL A 203 -5.02 -6.93 -0.71
C VAL A 203 -3.61 -7.23 -1.19
N MET A 204 -3.20 -8.50 -1.08
CA MET A 204 -1.84 -8.95 -1.40
C MET A 204 -1.84 -10.14 -2.35
N MET A 205 -1.20 -9.99 -3.52
CA MET A 205 -0.80 -11.14 -4.33
C MET A 205 0.37 -11.85 -3.66
N ILE A 206 0.16 -13.07 -3.20
CA ILE A 206 1.20 -13.89 -2.58
C ILE A 206 1.88 -14.77 -3.61
N ALA A 207 1.09 -15.46 -4.42
CA ALA A 207 1.54 -16.25 -5.56
C ALA A 207 0.68 -15.90 -6.78
N PRO A 208 1.08 -16.25 -8.01
CA PRO A 208 0.31 -15.91 -9.21
C PRO A 208 -1.14 -16.38 -9.19
N ASN A 209 -1.44 -17.45 -8.44
CA ASN A 209 -2.79 -18.02 -8.28
C ASN A 209 -3.42 -17.81 -6.90
N HIS A 210 -2.73 -17.10 -5.95
CA HIS A 210 -3.20 -16.92 -4.58
C HIS A 210 -3.24 -15.45 -4.16
N LEU A 211 -4.43 -14.97 -3.82
CA LEU A 211 -4.70 -13.62 -3.33
C LEU A 211 -5.07 -13.67 -1.83
N LEU A 212 -4.50 -12.78 -1.02
CA LEU A 212 -4.96 -12.51 0.34
C LEU A 212 -5.82 -11.25 0.36
N ILE A 213 -6.91 -11.29 1.14
CA ILE A 213 -7.79 -10.14 1.37
C ILE A 213 -7.97 -9.97 2.88
N GLY A 214 -7.63 -8.80 3.43
CA GLY A 214 -7.94 -8.41 4.80
C GLY A 214 -9.38 -7.90 4.91
N CYS A 215 -10.13 -8.35 5.94
CA CYS A 215 -11.28 -7.61 6.45
C CYS A 215 -10.84 -6.86 7.69
N SER A 216 -10.86 -5.54 7.63
CA SER A 216 -10.22 -4.65 8.61
C SER A 216 -11.09 -3.45 8.97
N GLU A 217 -10.48 -2.39 9.52
CA GLU A 217 -11.14 -1.08 9.65
C GLU A 217 -11.47 -0.46 8.28
N ARG A 218 -10.69 -0.79 7.23
CA ARG A 218 -10.73 -0.14 5.91
C ARG A 218 -11.37 -0.97 4.82
N THR A 219 -11.36 -2.27 4.97
CA THR A 219 -11.95 -3.20 3.99
C THR A 219 -13.10 -3.95 4.63
N THR A 220 -14.29 -3.77 4.07
CA THR A 220 -15.51 -4.37 4.59
C THR A 220 -15.71 -5.79 4.07
N PRO A 221 -16.43 -6.67 4.81
CA PRO A 221 -16.77 -8.01 4.34
C PRO A 221 -17.56 -8.00 3.03
N SER A 222 -18.45 -7.03 2.83
CA SER A 222 -19.21 -6.88 1.58
C SER A 222 -18.30 -6.57 0.39
N ALA A 223 -17.27 -5.72 0.59
CA ALA A 223 -16.28 -5.47 -0.46
C ALA A 223 -15.41 -6.69 -0.74
N ALA A 224 -15.01 -7.44 0.30
CA ALA A 224 -14.25 -8.69 0.12
C ALA A 224 -15.04 -9.72 -0.69
N ASP A 225 -16.33 -9.88 -0.42
CA ASP A 225 -17.23 -10.75 -1.17
C ASP A 225 -17.34 -10.33 -2.64
N GLU A 226 -17.57 -9.05 -2.90
CA GLU A 226 -17.63 -8.51 -4.28
C GLU A 226 -16.31 -8.70 -5.04
N VAL A 227 -15.16 -8.52 -4.37
CA VAL A 227 -13.83 -8.78 -4.96
C VAL A 227 -13.68 -10.26 -5.30
N ILE A 228 -14.07 -11.18 -4.41
CA ILE A 228 -14.03 -12.63 -4.68
C ILE A 228 -14.85 -12.95 -5.93
N HIS A 229 -16.08 -12.44 -6.01
CA HIS A 229 -16.96 -12.67 -7.17
C HIS A 229 -16.36 -12.12 -8.47
N LYS A 230 -15.84 -10.89 -8.46
CA LYS A 230 -15.23 -10.26 -9.65
C LYS A 230 -13.99 -11.03 -10.12
N ILE A 231 -13.15 -11.47 -9.18
CA ILE A 231 -11.92 -12.19 -9.49
C ILE A 231 -12.22 -13.60 -10.03
N PHE A 232 -13.11 -14.36 -9.40
CA PHE A 232 -13.42 -15.71 -9.84
C PHE A 232 -14.23 -15.74 -11.13
N SER A 233 -15.08 -14.74 -11.39
CA SER A 233 -15.78 -14.61 -12.67
C SER A 233 -14.87 -14.16 -13.82
N ASN A 234 -13.74 -13.50 -13.52
CA ASN A 234 -12.77 -13.11 -14.53
C ASN A 234 -11.69 -14.19 -14.72
N ASN A 235 -11.84 -15.01 -15.75
CA ASN A 235 -10.90 -16.10 -16.06
C ASN A 235 -9.49 -15.61 -16.46
N LYS A 236 -9.31 -14.32 -16.73
CA LYS A 236 -8.02 -13.75 -17.16
C LYS A 236 -7.11 -13.41 -15.98
N THR A 237 -7.63 -13.27 -14.76
CA THR A 237 -6.82 -12.90 -13.58
C THR A 237 -5.81 -13.97 -13.17
N GLY A 238 -6.07 -15.25 -13.48
CA GLY A 238 -5.22 -16.37 -13.07
C GLY A 238 -5.31 -16.74 -11.58
N VAL A 239 -6.16 -16.08 -10.81
CA VAL A 239 -6.33 -16.36 -9.37
C VAL A 239 -7.29 -17.54 -9.20
N GLU A 240 -6.84 -18.55 -8.46
CA GLU A 240 -7.59 -19.79 -8.17
C GLU A 240 -7.94 -19.94 -6.69
N LYS A 241 -7.19 -19.26 -5.81
CA LYS A 241 -7.36 -19.32 -4.36
C LYS A 241 -7.36 -17.90 -3.78
N ILE A 242 -8.35 -17.63 -2.92
CA ILE A 242 -8.43 -16.37 -2.16
C ILE A 242 -8.51 -16.73 -0.68
N THR A 243 -7.64 -16.16 0.14
CA THR A 243 -7.71 -16.30 1.60
C THR A 243 -8.12 -14.96 2.21
N VAL A 244 -9.24 -14.95 2.91
CA VAL A 244 -9.74 -13.81 3.65
C VAL A 244 -9.27 -13.88 5.09
N ILE A 245 -8.67 -12.81 5.59
CA ILE A 245 -8.15 -12.68 6.95
C ILE A 245 -8.91 -11.55 7.64
N LYS A 246 -9.77 -11.89 8.59
CA LYS A 246 -10.49 -10.91 9.39
C LYS A 246 -9.64 -10.52 10.59
N ILE A 247 -9.25 -9.26 10.66
CA ILE A 247 -8.46 -8.67 11.74
C ILE A 247 -9.33 -7.70 12.57
N PRO A 248 -8.92 -7.38 13.82
CA PRO A 248 -9.63 -6.41 14.65
C PRO A 248 -9.76 -5.04 13.96
N ARG A 249 -10.92 -4.41 14.13
CA ARG A 249 -11.22 -3.09 13.55
C ARG A 249 -10.72 -1.97 14.44
N HIS A 250 -9.45 -1.66 14.36
CA HIS A 250 -8.90 -0.47 15.03
C HIS A 250 -7.69 0.10 14.30
N ARG A 251 -7.45 1.40 14.52
CA ARG A 251 -6.45 2.18 13.77
C ARG A 251 -5.02 1.64 13.85
N ALA A 252 -4.64 0.91 14.89
CA ALA A 252 -3.29 0.36 15.01
C ALA A 252 -3.02 -0.70 13.95
N VAL A 253 -4.05 -1.47 13.59
CA VAL A 253 -3.99 -2.56 12.59
C VAL A 253 -5.01 -2.31 11.49
N MET A 254 -4.97 -1.12 10.87
CA MET A 254 -5.97 -0.69 9.90
C MET A 254 -5.99 -1.54 8.62
N HIS A 255 -4.89 -2.20 8.28
CA HIS A 255 -4.73 -3.10 7.13
C HIS A 255 -3.89 -4.32 7.50
N ILE A 256 -3.99 -5.41 6.75
CA ILE A 256 -3.16 -6.61 6.97
C ILE A 256 -1.67 -6.35 6.72
N ASP A 257 -1.31 -5.41 5.85
CA ASP A 257 0.08 -5.01 5.59
C ASP A 257 0.74 -4.27 6.76
N THR A 258 -0.03 -3.85 7.76
CA THR A 258 0.48 -3.34 9.04
C THR A 258 0.70 -4.46 10.08
N VAL A 259 0.26 -5.67 9.76
CA VAL A 259 0.33 -6.85 10.63
C VAL A 259 1.44 -7.80 10.21
N PHE A 260 1.62 -8.01 8.90
CA PHE A 260 2.65 -8.89 8.37
C PHE A 260 3.12 -8.47 6.97
N THR A 261 4.31 -8.92 6.61
CA THR A 261 4.88 -8.76 5.26
C THR A 261 5.62 -10.03 4.83
N HIS A 262 5.48 -10.40 3.56
CA HIS A 262 6.27 -11.43 2.91
C HIS A 262 7.63 -10.88 2.49
N VAL A 263 8.70 -11.37 3.11
CA VAL A 263 10.08 -10.90 2.89
C VAL A 263 10.82 -11.75 1.85
N ARG A 264 10.65 -13.06 1.96
CA ARG A 264 11.26 -14.08 1.11
C ARG A 264 10.32 -15.29 1.11
N LYS A 265 10.43 -16.20 0.13
CA LYS A 265 9.57 -17.39 0.03
C LYS A 265 9.43 -18.20 1.33
N ASP A 266 10.46 -18.20 2.15
CA ASP A 266 10.55 -18.89 3.43
C ASP A 266 10.50 -17.96 4.66
N THR A 267 10.36 -16.64 4.47
CA THR A 267 10.53 -15.68 5.57
C THR A 267 9.45 -14.61 5.58
N TRP A 268 8.84 -14.41 6.73
CA TRP A 268 7.81 -13.41 6.98
C TRP A 268 8.17 -12.49 8.14
N VAL A 269 7.73 -11.25 8.11
CA VAL A 269 7.64 -10.38 9.29
C VAL A 269 6.22 -10.44 9.81
N LEU A 270 6.05 -10.56 11.12
CA LEU A 270 4.75 -10.69 11.77
C LEU A 270 4.69 -9.86 13.06
N PHE A 271 3.58 -9.17 13.30
CA PHE A 271 3.25 -8.64 14.60
C PHE A 271 2.87 -9.78 15.55
N GLY A 272 3.77 -10.10 16.49
CA GLY A 272 3.68 -11.30 17.33
C GLY A 272 2.42 -11.39 18.19
N LYS A 273 1.73 -10.26 18.45
CA LYS A 273 0.43 -10.23 19.15
C LYS A 273 -0.60 -11.15 18.49
N PHE A 274 -0.56 -11.32 17.18
CA PHE A 274 -1.48 -12.13 16.40
C PHE A 274 -0.95 -13.52 16.04
N SER A 275 0.21 -13.91 16.58
CA SER A 275 0.70 -15.27 16.46
C SER A 275 0.05 -16.17 17.51
N GLU A 276 -0.53 -17.27 17.12
CA GLU A 276 -1.06 -18.29 18.02
C GLU A 276 0.05 -19.04 18.78
N ARG A 277 1.31 -18.90 18.34
CA ARG A 277 2.46 -19.56 18.99
C ARG A 277 3.09 -18.73 20.10
N VAL A 278 3.24 -17.42 19.88
CA VAL A 278 3.94 -16.52 20.82
C VAL A 278 3.04 -15.43 21.39
N GLY A 279 1.86 -15.21 20.82
CA GLY A 279 0.96 -14.14 21.22
C GLY A 279 0.45 -14.29 22.65
N GLN A 280 0.17 -15.50 23.11
CA GLN A 280 -0.29 -15.75 24.48
C GLN A 280 0.73 -15.30 25.52
N GLU A 281 1.99 -15.75 25.38
CA GLU A 281 3.07 -15.39 26.32
C GLU A 281 3.32 -13.87 26.34
N ARG A 282 3.30 -13.25 25.15
CA ARG A 282 3.41 -11.81 25.00
C ARG A 282 2.29 -11.07 25.69
N ASN A 283 1.03 -11.51 25.52
CA ASN A 283 -0.14 -10.91 26.14
C ASN A 283 -0.11 -11.05 27.67
N ASP A 284 0.33 -12.17 28.19
CA ASP A 284 0.49 -12.40 29.64
C ASP A 284 1.52 -11.43 30.24
N LYS A 285 2.64 -11.18 29.55
CA LYS A 285 3.65 -10.20 29.98
C LYS A 285 3.08 -8.76 29.95
N GLN A 286 2.36 -8.39 28.90
CA GLN A 286 1.67 -7.09 28.79
C GLN A 286 0.64 -6.91 29.89
N PHE A 287 -0.18 -7.93 30.15
CA PHE A 287 -1.20 -7.92 31.19
C PHE A 287 -0.57 -7.71 32.58
N ALA A 288 0.50 -8.43 32.90
CA ALA A 288 1.23 -8.26 34.15
C ALA A 288 1.78 -6.84 34.30
N TYR A 289 2.34 -6.27 33.24
CA TYR A 289 2.85 -4.90 33.21
C TYR A 289 1.75 -3.87 33.49
N TYR A 290 0.61 -3.94 32.76
CA TYR A 290 -0.48 -2.98 32.92
C TYR A 290 -1.12 -3.06 34.32
N ARG A 291 -1.36 -4.26 34.82
CA ARG A 291 -1.87 -4.44 36.19
C ARG A 291 -0.94 -3.91 37.26
N TYR A 292 0.34 -4.07 37.08
CA TYR A 292 1.34 -3.64 38.04
C TYR A 292 1.56 -2.13 38.06
N PHE A 293 1.67 -1.51 36.88
CA PHE A 293 2.11 -0.13 36.73
C PHE A 293 1.00 0.89 36.46
N LEU A 294 -0.11 0.49 35.83
CA LEU A 294 -1.09 1.43 35.32
C LEU A 294 -2.50 1.21 35.87
N ASP A 295 -3.04 0.02 35.77
CA ASP A 295 -4.42 -0.29 36.17
C ASP A 295 -4.53 -1.72 36.70
N LYS A 296 -4.97 -1.85 37.98
CA LYS A 296 -5.16 -3.15 38.62
C LYS A 296 -6.35 -3.94 38.07
N ASP A 297 -7.30 -3.25 37.48
CA ASP A 297 -8.52 -3.84 36.92
C ASP A 297 -8.42 -4.06 35.40
N TYR A 298 -7.27 -3.81 34.80
CA TYR A 298 -7.05 -4.03 33.36
C TYR A 298 -7.31 -5.49 32.99
N VAL A 299 -8.20 -5.67 32.03
CA VAL A 299 -8.50 -6.96 31.39
C VAL A 299 -8.13 -6.84 29.91
N PRO A 300 -7.26 -7.70 29.39
CA PRO A 300 -6.91 -7.66 27.96
C PRO A 300 -8.11 -8.01 27.09
N GLU A 301 -8.34 -7.23 26.06
CA GLU A 301 -9.28 -7.61 25.00
C GLU A 301 -8.71 -8.80 24.23
N HIS A 302 -9.49 -9.87 24.12
CA HIS A 302 -9.16 -10.99 23.24
C HIS A 302 -9.48 -10.61 21.80
N GLU A 303 -8.44 -10.20 21.07
CA GLU A 303 -8.55 -9.92 19.65
C GLU A 303 -8.36 -11.23 18.86
N SER A 304 -9.43 -11.71 18.23
CA SER A 304 -9.39 -12.94 17.42
C SER A 304 -9.15 -12.61 15.95
N ILE A 305 -8.35 -13.46 15.30
CA ILE A 305 -8.20 -13.49 13.84
C ILE A 305 -9.01 -14.67 13.31
N GLU A 306 -9.84 -14.41 12.33
CA GLU A 306 -10.61 -15.42 11.62
C GLU A 306 -10.08 -15.55 10.19
N ILE A 307 -9.96 -16.78 9.68
CA ILE A 307 -9.38 -17.07 8.38
C ILE A 307 -10.37 -17.94 7.57
N PHE A 308 -10.64 -17.48 6.34
CA PHE A 308 -11.54 -18.17 5.41
C PHE A 308 -10.81 -18.37 4.09
N ARG A 309 -10.85 -19.59 3.55
CA ARG A 309 -10.26 -19.92 2.25
C ARG A 309 -11.35 -20.16 1.21
N PHE A 310 -11.21 -19.53 0.05
CA PHE A 310 -12.12 -19.63 -1.07
C PHE A 310 -11.36 -20.20 -2.26
N TYR A 311 -11.90 -21.19 -2.91
CA TYR A 311 -11.33 -21.83 -4.09
C TYR A 311 -12.24 -21.63 -5.28
N LYS A 312 -11.65 -21.29 -6.43
CA LYS A 312 -12.39 -21.18 -7.69
C LYS A 312 -12.93 -22.55 -8.07
N PRO A 313 -14.22 -22.67 -8.43
CA PRO A 313 -14.80 -23.90 -8.91
C PRO A 313 -14.11 -24.40 -10.18
N LEU A 314 -14.02 -25.72 -10.32
CA LEU A 314 -13.45 -26.38 -11.51
C LEU A 314 -14.42 -26.36 -12.71
N THR A 315 -15.62 -25.83 -12.56
CA THR A 315 -16.66 -25.77 -13.60
C THR A 315 -16.44 -24.57 -14.53
N GLU A 316 -16.69 -24.77 -15.84
CA GLU A 316 -16.50 -23.71 -16.86
C GLU A 316 -17.38 -22.46 -16.64
N THR A 317 -18.43 -22.57 -15.85
CA THR A 317 -19.38 -21.49 -15.56
C THR A 317 -19.39 -21.18 -14.06
N TYR A 318 -18.82 -20.05 -13.70
CA TYR A 318 -18.96 -19.50 -12.36
C TYR A 318 -20.35 -18.85 -12.22
N LEU A 319 -21.16 -19.32 -11.27
CA LEU A 319 -22.45 -18.72 -10.92
C LEU A 319 -22.32 -17.98 -9.58
N PRO A 320 -22.48 -16.64 -9.57
CA PRO A 320 -22.40 -15.86 -8.32
C PRO A 320 -23.32 -16.43 -7.24
N GLY A 321 -22.77 -16.62 -6.04
CA GLY A 321 -23.50 -17.06 -4.85
C GLY A 321 -23.74 -18.57 -4.70
N LYS A 322 -23.22 -19.42 -5.62
CA LYS A 322 -23.42 -20.89 -5.53
C LYS A 322 -22.17 -21.74 -5.72
N ASP A 323 -21.11 -21.22 -6.27
CA ASP A 323 -20.08 -22.07 -6.91
C ASP A 323 -18.64 -21.89 -6.40
N TYR A 324 -18.38 -21.25 -5.26
CA TYR A 324 -17.06 -21.35 -4.66
C TYR A 324 -17.06 -22.28 -3.44
N LEU A 325 -16.03 -23.11 -3.37
CA LEU A 325 -15.82 -23.95 -2.21
C LEU A 325 -15.20 -23.08 -1.11
N ILE A 326 -15.91 -22.96 0.02
CA ILE A 326 -15.39 -22.33 1.22
C ILE A 326 -14.77 -23.44 2.06
N ASP A 327 -13.46 -23.38 2.26
CA ASP A 327 -12.78 -24.20 3.25
C ASP A 327 -12.67 -23.42 4.57
N ILE A 328 -13.58 -23.70 5.48
CA ILE A 328 -13.55 -23.22 6.87
C ILE A 328 -12.95 -24.27 7.80
N SER A 329 -12.23 -25.27 7.23
CA SER A 329 -11.67 -26.35 8.03
C SER A 329 -10.67 -25.82 9.06
N ASP A 330 -10.66 -26.46 10.22
CA ASP A 330 -9.75 -26.20 11.37
C ASP A 330 -8.24 -26.35 11.08
N LYS A 331 -7.85 -26.51 9.81
CA LYS A 331 -6.45 -26.72 9.42
C LYS A 331 -5.54 -25.51 9.66
N VAL A 332 -6.13 -24.33 9.69
CA VAL A 332 -5.38 -23.09 9.94
C VAL A 332 -5.99 -22.40 11.16
N LYS A 333 -5.40 -22.65 12.33
CA LYS A 333 -5.91 -22.13 13.61
C LYS A 333 -5.37 -20.75 14.00
N GLY A 334 -4.53 -20.14 13.17
CA GLY A 334 -3.95 -18.85 13.49
C GLY A 334 -3.20 -18.24 12.32
N LEU A 335 -2.81 -16.99 12.48
CA LEU A 335 -2.18 -16.21 11.42
C LEU A 335 -0.77 -16.75 11.09
N GLU A 336 0.04 -17.07 12.10
CA GLU A 336 1.37 -17.62 11.86
C GLU A 336 1.30 -18.98 11.13
N SER A 337 0.37 -19.86 11.53
CA SER A 337 0.12 -21.13 10.84
C SER A 337 -0.29 -20.90 9.39
N LEU A 338 -1.10 -19.88 9.09
CA LEU A 338 -1.42 -19.51 7.72
C LEU A 338 -0.17 -19.13 6.93
N LEU A 339 0.67 -18.23 7.46
CA LEU A 339 1.87 -17.76 6.77
C LEU A 339 2.86 -18.90 6.50
N ARG A 340 3.02 -19.82 7.47
CA ARG A 340 3.82 -21.03 7.29
C ARG A 340 3.24 -21.96 6.20
N ASN A 341 1.94 -22.19 6.23
CA ASN A 341 1.27 -23.01 5.22
C ASN A 341 1.39 -22.42 3.81
N ILE A 342 1.32 -21.10 3.67
CA ILE A 342 1.57 -20.42 2.38
C ILE A 342 3.01 -20.73 1.88
N SER A 343 4.02 -20.62 2.75
CA SER A 343 5.40 -20.97 2.35
C SER A 343 5.53 -22.43 1.93
N ILE A 344 4.82 -23.33 2.59
CA ILE A 344 4.86 -24.77 2.29
C ILE A 344 4.07 -25.08 1.01
N GLU A 345 2.81 -24.64 0.95
CA GLU A 345 1.86 -25.02 -0.12
C GLU A 345 2.16 -24.27 -1.44
N ASP A 346 2.40 -22.95 -1.37
CA ASP A 346 2.53 -22.12 -2.57
C ASP A 346 3.98 -22.04 -3.07
N PHE A 347 4.98 -22.23 -2.19
CA PHE A 347 6.40 -22.10 -2.56
C PHE A 347 7.23 -23.37 -2.37
N GLY A 348 6.65 -24.46 -1.84
CA GLY A 348 7.34 -25.75 -1.67
C GLY A 348 8.46 -25.73 -0.61
N ILE A 349 8.39 -24.80 0.36
CA ILE A 349 9.38 -24.70 1.43
C ILE A 349 9.12 -25.77 2.49
N ALA A 350 10.18 -26.42 3.00
CA ALA A 350 10.03 -27.36 4.10
C ALA A 350 9.62 -26.62 5.39
N GLU A 351 8.75 -27.20 6.20
CA GLU A 351 8.18 -26.55 7.40
C GLU A 351 9.25 -25.99 8.35
N ASN A 352 10.35 -26.73 8.56
CA ASN A 352 11.44 -26.34 9.44
C ASN A 352 12.28 -25.17 8.90
N ASP A 353 12.19 -24.89 7.60
CA ASP A 353 12.93 -23.80 6.95
C ASP A 353 12.15 -22.48 6.95
N VAL A 354 10.85 -22.51 7.30
CA VAL A 354 10.03 -21.31 7.36
C VAL A 354 10.36 -20.47 8.59
N LYS A 355 10.74 -19.22 8.36
CA LYS A 355 11.16 -18.26 9.37
C LYS A 355 10.12 -17.19 9.60
N ILE A 356 9.89 -16.84 10.86
CA ILE A 356 9.07 -15.71 11.26
C ILE A 356 9.95 -14.73 12.03
N ILE A 357 10.00 -13.50 11.55
CA ILE A 357 10.67 -12.37 12.21
C ILE A 357 9.56 -11.56 12.90
N TYR A 358 9.63 -11.42 14.20
CA TYR A 358 8.60 -10.67 14.92
C TYR A 358 8.96 -9.20 15.03
N SER A 359 7.95 -8.34 14.81
CA SER A 359 8.03 -6.91 15.10
C SER A 359 8.50 -6.68 16.54
N GLY A 360 9.48 -5.78 16.74
CA GLY A 360 10.02 -5.46 18.07
C GLY A 360 10.57 -6.67 18.82
N ASP A 361 11.01 -7.72 18.10
CA ASP A 361 11.47 -9.01 18.65
C ASP A 361 10.45 -9.66 19.62
N ASN A 362 9.16 -9.41 19.38
CA ASN A 362 8.03 -9.85 20.24
C ASN A 362 8.15 -9.42 21.71
N VAL A 363 8.85 -8.33 21.99
CA VAL A 363 9.06 -7.83 23.36
C VAL A 363 8.23 -6.56 23.60
N PHE A 364 7.22 -6.65 24.47
CA PHE A 364 6.45 -5.47 24.91
C PHE A 364 7.35 -4.50 25.72
N PRO A 365 7.29 -3.17 25.49
CA PRO A 365 6.41 -2.43 24.57
C PRO A 365 7.01 -2.17 23.18
N HIS A 366 8.17 -2.74 22.86
CA HIS A 366 8.86 -2.49 21.59
C HIS A 366 8.06 -2.99 20.39
N ASP A 367 7.41 -4.14 20.52
CA ASP A 367 6.62 -4.76 19.48
C ASP A 367 5.44 -3.86 19.03
N GLU A 368 4.70 -3.25 19.96
CA GLU A 368 3.62 -2.31 19.66
C GLU A 368 4.14 -0.98 19.12
N ARG A 369 5.20 -0.44 19.74
CA ARG A 369 5.82 0.80 19.28
C ARG A 369 6.31 0.66 17.84
N GLU A 370 6.97 -0.43 17.52
CA GLU A 370 7.58 -0.64 16.21
C GLU A 370 6.55 -1.05 15.16
N GLN A 371 5.52 -1.81 15.55
CA GLN A 371 4.36 -2.01 14.69
C GLN A 371 3.69 -0.66 14.35
N TRP A 372 3.53 0.23 15.34
CA TRP A 372 3.01 1.58 15.11
C TRP A 372 3.89 2.42 14.18
N THR A 373 5.18 2.18 14.14
CA THR A 373 6.14 2.83 13.22
C THR A 373 6.43 1.98 11.97
N ASP A 374 5.46 1.16 11.57
CA ASP A 374 5.41 0.45 10.28
C ASP A 374 6.50 -0.62 10.10
N SER A 375 6.92 -1.32 11.19
CA SER A 375 7.90 -2.42 11.12
C SER A 375 7.42 -3.61 10.29
N CYS A 376 6.10 -3.81 10.18
CA CYS A 376 5.49 -4.84 9.34
C CYS A 376 5.11 -4.33 7.94
N ASN A 377 5.23 -3.03 7.66
CA ASN A 377 4.84 -2.44 6.38
C ASN A 377 6.06 -2.25 5.46
N LEU A 378 6.69 -3.37 5.08
CA LEU A 378 7.92 -3.39 4.31
C LEU A 378 7.65 -3.56 2.82
N LEU A 379 8.38 -2.82 1.98
CA LEU A 379 8.35 -3.01 0.53
C LEU A 379 9.41 -4.03 0.11
N ALA A 380 9.01 -5.15 -0.45
CA ALA A 380 9.93 -6.09 -1.10
C ALA A 380 10.32 -5.57 -2.49
N LEU A 381 11.61 -5.29 -2.68
CA LEU A 381 12.18 -4.92 -4.00
C LEU A 381 12.52 -6.16 -4.82
N LYS A 382 12.96 -7.21 -4.16
CA LYS A 382 13.18 -8.56 -4.71
C LYS A 382 13.21 -9.57 -3.56
N ASN A 383 13.22 -10.86 -3.87
CA ASN A 383 13.24 -11.93 -2.88
C ASN A 383 14.37 -11.73 -1.85
N GLY A 384 14.03 -11.56 -0.59
CA GLY A 384 14.96 -11.32 0.53
C GLY A 384 15.50 -9.89 0.63
N VAL A 385 15.08 -8.94 -0.19
CA VAL A 385 15.50 -7.53 -0.08
C VAL A 385 14.30 -6.64 0.12
N VAL A 386 14.19 -6.06 1.31
CA VAL A 386 13.05 -5.26 1.73
C VAL A 386 13.45 -3.87 2.20
N VAL A 387 12.53 -2.93 2.10
CA VAL A 387 12.71 -1.53 2.53
C VAL A 387 11.76 -1.23 3.67
N GLY A 388 12.29 -0.65 4.75
CA GLY A 388 11.53 -0.23 5.91
C GLY A 388 12.06 1.08 6.50
N TYR A 389 11.49 1.53 7.62
CA TYR A 389 11.84 2.78 8.28
C TYR A 389 12.88 2.59 9.38
N ASP A 390 13.70 3.63 9.65
CA ASP A 390 14.82 3.66 10.58
C ASP A 390 14.43 3.80 12.07
N ARG A 391 13.18 3.50 12.43
CA ARG A 391 12.64 3.63 13.79
C ARG A 391 12.42 2.31 14.54
N ASN A 392 12.79 1.19 13.94
CA ASN A 392 12.40 -0.15 14.35
C ASN A 392 13.61 -0.97 14.79
N ASP A 393 14.35 -0.47 15.79
CA ASP A 393 15.67 -1.00 16.20
C ASP A 393 15.64 -2.47 16.67
N GLU A 394 14.58 -2.87 17.40
CA GLU A 394 14.46 -4.24 17.88
C GLU A 394 14.08 -5.19 16.72
N THR A 395 13.25 -4.74 15.80
CA THR A 395 12.97 -5.49 14.56
C THR A 395 14.25 -5.67 13.74
N PHE A 396 15.15 -4.67 13.68
CA PHE A 396 16.44 -4.82 12.98
C PHE A 396 17.29 -5.92 13.61
N LYS A 397 17.34 -6.01 14.93
CA LYS A 397 18.05 -7.09 15.63
C LYS A 397 17.46 -8.45 15.28
N ALA A 398 16.13 -8.54 15.24
CA ALA A 398 15.43 -9.76 14.83
C ALA A 398 15.78 -10.16 13.38
N PHE A 399 15.89 -9.20 12.44
CA PHE A 399 16.37 -9.46 11.08
C PHE A 399 17.80 -10.03 11.08
N VAL A 400 18.72 -9.38 11.81
CA VAL A 400 20.13 -9.84 11.90
C VAL A 400 20.23 -11.25 12.49
N THR A 401 19.46 -11.55 13.54
CA THR A 401 19.40 -12.88 14.15
C THR A 401 18.92 -13.95 13.17
N ASN A 402 18.04 -13.56 12.21
CA ASN A 402 17.55 -14.45 11.16
C ASN A 402 18.42 -14.47 9.89
N GLY A 403 19.63 -13.88 9.95
CA GLY A 403 20.65 -13.97 8.89
C GLY A 403 20.55 -12.88 7.83
N PHE A 404 19.82 -11.80 8.08
CA PHE A 404 19.75 -10.64 7.19
C PHE A 404 20.79 -9.58 7.56
N SER A 405 21.25 -8.86 6.55
CA SER A 405 21.99 -7.61 6.75
C SER A 405 21.03 -6.45 6.91
N VAL A 406 21.42 -5.44 7.71
CA VAL A 406 20.67 -4.18 7.83
C VAL A 406 21.58 -3.04 7.37
N ILE A 407 21.13 -2.24 6.42
CA ILE A 407 21.89 -1.11 5.85
C ILE A 407 21.03 0.13 5.69
N LYS A 408 21.58 1.29 6.02
CA LYS A 408 20.89 2.56 5.75
C LYS A 408 20.85 2.86 4.27
N ALA A 409 19.72 3.38 3.79
CA ALA A 409 19.53 3.69 2.37
C ALA A 409 20.63 4.62 1.83
N ASN A 410 20.99 5.68 2.56
CA ASN A 410 22.03 6.61 2.17
C ASN A 410 23.43 5.98 2.08
N GLU A 411 23.74 4.98 2.91
CA GLU A 411 24.99 4.24 2.85
C GLU A 411 25.02 3.30 1.64
N LEU A 412 23.91 2.60 1.37
CA LEU A 412 23.77 1.75 0.21
C LEU A 412 23.86 2.56 -1.09
N LEU A 413 23.15 3.70 -1.16
CA LEU A 413 23.21 4.59 -2.32
C LEU A 413 24.62 5.09 -2.61
N LYS A 414 25.41 5.45 -1.58
CA LYS A 414 26.83 5.81 -1.75
C LYS A 414 27.67 4.65 -2.32
N LYS A 415 27.43 3.41 -1.86
CA LYS A 415 28.14 2.24 -2.41
C LYS A 415 27.80 2.03 -3.89
N PHE A 416 26.55 2.25 -4.28
CA PHE A 416 26.14 2.22 -5.69
C PHE A 416 26.79 3.34 -6.50
N GLU A 417 26.81 4.58 -6.00
CA GLU A 417 27.43 5.72 -6.64
C GLU A 417 28.95 5.53 -6.84
N ASN A 418 29.63 4.95 -5.85
CA ASN A 418 31.03 4.60 -5.89
C ASN A 418 31.33 3.35 -6.72
N LYS A 419 30.31 2.64 -7.23
CA LYS A 419 30.43 1.36 -7.96
C LYS A 419 31.06 0.24 -7.11
N GLU A 420 30.90 0.31 -5.78
CA GLU A 420 31.35 -0.74 -4.84
C GLU A 420 30.38 -1.92 -4.81
N LEU A 421 29.10 -1.67 -5.08
CA LEU A 421 28.01 -2.65 -5.19
C LEU A 421 27.09 -2.31 -6.34
N THR A 422 26.36 -3.32 -6.83
CA THR A 422 25.21 -3.14 -7.73
C THR A 422 23.93 -3.64 -7.04
N PRO A 423 22.73 -3.27 -7.50
CA PRO A 423 21.48 -3.81 -6.97
C PRO A 423 21.38 -5.35 -7.04
N ALA A 424 22.08 -5.97 -8.01
CA ALA A 424 22.13 -7.43 -8.14
C ALA A 424 22.89 -8.10 -6.97
N ASP A 425 23.91 -7.42 -6.41
CA ASP A 425 24.76 -7.95 -5.32
C ASP A 425 24.06 -7.90 -3.96
N VAL A 426 23.03 -7.05 -3.81
CA VAL A 426 22.28 -6.93 -2.55
C VAL A 426 21.42 -8.17 -2.36
N LYS A 427 21.61 -8.91 -1.25
CA LYS A 427 20.86 -10.13 -0.91
C LYS A 427 20.57 -10.14 0.57
N ASP A 428 19.47 -10.77 0.95
CA ASP A 428 19.04 -10.95 2.35
C ASP A 428 19.30 -9.69 3.19
N THR A 429 18.66 -8.58 2.77
CA THR A 429 18.97 -7.25 3.30
C THR A 429 17.71 -6.47 3.61
N LEU A 430 17.63 -5.92 4.82
CA LEU A 430 16.71 -4.85 5.18
C LEU A 430 17.40 -3.50 4.92
N ILE A 431 16.86 -2.73 3.98
CA ILE A 431 17.29 -1.36 3.67
C ILE A 431 16.42 -0.41 4.49
N VAL A 432 17.05 0.42 5.33
CA VAL A 432 16.32 1.34 6.21
C VAL A 432 16.38 2.77 5.70
N LEU A 433 15.18 3.34 5.49
CA LEU A 433 14.97 4.72 5.05
C LEU A 433 14.91 5.66 6.25
N PRO A 434 15.44 6.87 6.14
CA PRO A 434 15.16 7.92 7.10
C PRO A 434 13.67 8.26 7.08
N SER A 435 13.03 8.31 8.24
CA SER A 435 11.58 8.38 8.33
C SER A 435 11.04 9.40 9.33
N ALA A 436 11.87 10.36 9.77
CA ALA A 436 11.47 11.36 10.75
C ALA A 436 10.17 12.10 10.41
N GLU A 437 9.94 12.34 9.12
CA GLU A 437 8.74 13.01 8.60
C GLU A 437 7.79 12.06 7.84
N LEU A 438 8.31 11.06 7.12
CA LEU A 438 7.45 10.12 6.37
C LEU A 438 6.58 9.29 7.32
N SER A 439 7.14 8.77 8.42
CA SER A 439 6.40 7.94 9.38
C SER A 439 5.27 8.68 10.09
N ARG A 440 5.27 10.03 10.10
CA ARG A 440 4.21 10.85 10.73
C ARG A 440 2.87 10.75 10.02
N ALA A 441 2.89 10.46 8.72
CA ALA A 441 1.68 10.29 7.93
C ALA A 441 0.98 8.94 8.17
N ARG A 442 1.64 8.02 8.90
CA ARG A 442 1.19 6.66 9.18
C ARG A 442 1.01 5.84 7.91
N GLY A 443 2.10 5.27 7.44
CA GLY A 443 2.23 4.39 6.29
C GLY A 443 3.70 4.18 5.97
N GLY A 444 4.11 2.94 5.75
CA GLY A 444 5.48 2.55 5.49
C GLY A 444 5.87 2.60 4.01
N ALA A 445 7.01 2.01 3.70
CA ALA A 445 7.52 1.92 2.33
C ALA A 445 6.58 1.13 1.41
N HIS A 446 5.87 0.13 1.93
CA HIS A 446 4.87 -0.63 1.20
C HIS A 446 3.68 0.24 0.76
N CYS A 447 3.16 1.07 1.67
CA CYS A 447 2.06 1.97 1.38
C CYS A 447 2.38 3.00 0.28
N MET A 448 3.63 3.45 0.19
CA MET A 448 4.09 4.40 -0.83
C MET A 448 4.28 3.80 -2.23
N SER A 449 3.88 2.55 -2.45
CA SER A 449 4.09 1.86 -3.72
C SER A 449 2.85 1.13 -4.21
N MET A 450 2.63 1.16 -5.51
CA MET A 450 1.64 0.35 -6.22
C MET A 450 2.38 -0.40 -7.34
N PRO A 451 2.73 -1.68 -7.15
CA PRO A 451 3.47 -2.44 -8.14
C PRO A 451 2.56 -2.80 -9.32
N LEU A 452 2.73 -2.13 -10.46
CA LEU A 452 1.96 -2.38 -11.68
C LEU A 452 2.42 -3.62 -12.43
N LEU A 453 3.69 -3.98 -12.28
CA LEU A 453 4.29 -5.16 -12.90
C LEU A 453 5.14 -5.89 -11.85
N ARG A 454 5.02 -7.20 -11.82
CA ARG A 454 5.84 -8.09 -11.01
C ARG A 454 6.54 -9.10 -11.91
N GLU A 455 7.81 -9.36 -11.61
CA GLU A 455 8.51 -10.48 -12.24
C GLU A 455 7.97 -11.81 -11.70
N LYS A 456 8.02 -12.85 -12.53
CA LYS A 456 7.72 -14.22 -12.07
C LYS A 456 8.82 -14.65 -11.10
N ILE A 457 8.39 -15.11 -9.93
CA ILE A 457 9.27 -15.59 -8.85
C ILE A 457 9.66 -17.05 -9.11
#